data_5d3625027eaef458439a25a30a37b595
#
_entry.id   5d3625027eaef458439a25a30a37b595
#
_cell.length_a   1.000
_cell.length_b   1.000
_cell.length_c   1.000
_cell.angle_alpha   90.00
_cell.angle_beta   90.00
_cell.angle_gamma   90.00
#
_symmetry.space_group_name_H-M   'P 1'
#
loop_
_entity.id
_entity.type
_entity.pdbx_description
1 polymer ?
#
loop_
_entity_poly.entity_id
_entity_poly.type
_entity_poly.pdbx_seq_one_letter_code
_entity_poly.pdbx_strand_id
1 'polypeptide(L)'
;MAANLMFGLPVVFASHHSRTGTGQLFSEFIATLGLVSVIVGASRSTIAVVAVAVGTYISAAYWFTASTSFANPAVTLARCLSDTFTGIRPTDVFGLSWPSSQALSLQLFFFGGLCRLWI
;
A
#
# COMPACT_ATOMS: atom_id res chain seq x y z
N MET A 1 -15.58 7.81 0.41
CA MET A 1 -16.65 8.83 0.30
C MET A 1 -17.83 8.32 -0.52
N ALA A 2 -17.72 8.05 -1.84
CA ALA A 2 -18.83 7.52 -2.63
C ALA A 2 -19.41 6.21 -2.06
N ALA A 3 -18.56 5.25 -1.69
CA ALA A 3 -18.99 4.01 -1.06
C ALA A 3 -19.76 4.25 0.25
N ASN A 4 -19.32 5.19 1.09
CA ASN A 4 -20.01 5.51 2.34
C ASN A 4 -21.45 5.98 2.08
N LEU A 5 -21.65 6.83 1.06
CA LEU A 5 -22.98 7.28 0.64
C LEU A 5 -23.86 6.11 0.18
N MET A 6 -23.29 5.16 -0.57
CA MET A 6 -24.02 3.96 -1.02
C MET A 6 -24.51 3.09 0.12
N PHE A 7 -23.79 3.08 1.24
CA PHE A 7 -24.15 2.34 2.45
C PHE A 7 -24.85 3.19 3.53
N GLY A 8 -25.27 4.42 3.19
CA GLY A 8 -25.95 5.32 4.14
C GLY A 8 -25.07 5.80 5.29
N LEU A 9 -23.74 5.77 5.13
CA LEU A 9 -22.78 6.19 6.13
C LEU A 9 -22.37 7.66 5.93
N PRO A 10 -21.88 8.35 6.98
CA PRO A 10 -21.33 9.68 6.83
C PRO A 10 -20.23 9.73 5.77
N VAL A 11 -20.18 10.83 5.01
CA VAL A 11 -19.24 10.98 3.89
C VAL A 11 -17.79 10.90 4.34
N VAL A 12 -17.50 11.49 5.49
CA VAL A 12 -16.17 11.53 6.11
C VAL A 12 -16.33 11.35 7.60
N PHE A 13 -15.57 10.43 8.18
CA PHE A 13 -15.44 10.28 9.63
C PHE A 13 -14.11 9.57 9.95
N ALA A 14 -13.49 9.97 11.06
CA ALA A 14 -12.19 9.44 11.45
C ALA A 14 -12.29 7.96 11.82
N SER A 15 -11.35 7.17 11.37
CA SER A 15 -11.28 5.75 11.71
C SER A 15 -10.80 5.55 13.15
N HIS A 16 -11.41 4.60 13.83
CA HIS A 16 -11.04 4.14 15.16
C HIS A 16 -10.19 2.85 15.14
N HIS A 17 -9.97 2.25 13.97
CA HIS A 17 -9.17 1.04 13.85
C HIS A 17 -7.71 1.28 14.17
N SER A 18 -7.24 0.66 15.26
CA SER A 18 -5.83 0.66 15.66
C SER A 18 -5.02 -0.28 14.76
N ARG A 19 -3.98 0.25 14.13
CA ARG A 19 -3.03 -0.52 13.30
C ARG A 19 -1.61 -0.26 13.76
N THR A 20 -1.34 -0.61 15.02
CA THR A 20 -0.04 -0.48 15.67
C THR A 20 0.59 -1.85 15.89
N GLY A 21 1.92 -1.88 15.96
CA GLY A 21 2.69 -3.09 16.26
C GLY A 21 3.67 -3.49 15.16
N THR A 22 4.71 -4.19 15.57
CA THR A 22 5.82 -4.62 14.68
C THR A 22 5.34 -5.50 13.52
N GLY A 23 4.32 -6.33 13.74
CA GLY A 23 3.74 -7.16 12.69
C GLY A 23 3.06 -6.35 11.59
N GLN A 24 2.38 -5.26 11.95
CA GLN A 24 1.77 -4.33 10.98
C GLN A 24 2.84 -3.59 10.16
N LEU A 25 3.89 -3.11 10.82
CA LEU A 25 5.01 -2.42 10.17
C LEU A 25 5.75 -3.34 9.19
N PHE A 26 6.04 -4.57 9.62
CA PHE A 26 6.67 -5.58 8.77
C PHE A 26 5.78 -5.97 7.58
N SER A 27 4.49 -6.13 7.82
CA SER A 27 3.50 -6.43 6.78
C SER A 27 3.46 -5.33 5.70
N GLU A 28 3.48 -4.05 6.09
CA GLU A 28 3.53 -2.94 5.14
C GLU A 28 4.83 -2.89 4.35
N PHE A 29 5.96 -3.17 5.01
CA PHE A 29 7.25 -3.26 4.32
C PHE A 29 7.20 -4.34 3.23
N ILE A 30 6.72 -5.55 3.54
CA ILE A 30 6.60 -6.66 2.58
C ILE A 30 5.59 -6.32 1.47
N ALA A 31 4.45 -5.73 1.81
CA ALA A 31 3.43 -5.33 0.82
C ALA A 31 4.00 -4.33 -0.20
N THR A 32 4.73 -3.32 0.27
CA THR A 32 5.34 -2.30 -0.58
C THR A 32 6.49 -2.89 -1.40
N LEU A 33 7.33 -3.72 -0.80
CA LEU A 33 8.43 -4.40 -1.48
C LEU A 33 7.91 -5.25 -2.65
N GLY A 34 6.88 -6.05 -2.41
CA GLY A 34 6.26 -6.87 -3.43
C GLY A 34 5.60 -6.04 -4.54
N LEU A 35 4.88 -4.96 -4.18
CA LEU A 35 4.25 -4.07 -5.16
C LEU A 35 5.28 -3.47 -6.13
N VAL A 36 6.36 -2.92 -5.60
CA VAL A 36 7.40 -2.31 -6.44
C VAL A 36 8.12 -3.37 -7.26
N SER A 37 8.34 -4.59 -6.73
CA SER A 37 8.90 -5.71 -7.49
C SER A 37 8.03 -6.08 -8.69
N VAL A 38 6.70 -6.12 -8.51
CA VAL A 38 5.74 -6.36 -9.61
C VAL A 38 5.81 -5.25 -10.65
N ILE A 39 5.83 -3.98 -10.23
CA ILE A 39 5.91 -2.83 -11.14
C ILE A 39 7.20 -2.90 -11.96
N VAL A 40 8.34 -3.11 -11.30
CA VAL A 40 9.65 -3.18 -11.98
C VAL A 40 9.72 -4.39 -12.91
N GLY A 41 9.27 -5.57 -12.44
CA GLY A 41 9.25 -6.79 -13.27
C GLY A 41 8.39 -6.66 -14.52
N ALA A 42 7.25 -5.97 -14.39
CA ALA A 42 6.33 -5.73 -15.50
C ALA A 42 6.67 -4.49 -16.36
N SER A 43 7.65 -3.68 -15.96
CA SER A 43 7.94 -2.37 -16.57
C SER A 43 8.30 -2.41 -18.06
N ARG A 44 8.78 -3.55 -18.55
CA ARG A 44 9.11 -3.79 -19.98
C ARG A 44 7.91 -4.31 -20.79
N SER A 45 6.78 -4.53 -20.15
CA SER A 45 5.54 -4.99 -20.79
C SER A 45 4.66 -3.81 -21.21
N THR A 46 3.53 -4.11 -21.83
CA THR A 46 2.53 -3.10 -22.18
C THR A 46 1.87 -2.52 -20.92
N ILE A 47 1.38 -1.28 -21.00
CA ILE A 47 0.69 -0.61 -19.89
C ILE A 47 -0.46 -1.46 -19.35
N ALA A 48 -1.19 -2.16 -20.22
CA ALA A 48 -2.28 -3.05 -19.82
C ALA A 48 -1.79 -4.21 -18.94
N VAL A 49 -0.66 -4.83 -19.29
CA VAL A 49 -0.04 -5.92 -18.50
C VAL A 49 0.40 -5.40 -17.13
N VAL A 50 1.03 -4.23 -17.08
CA VAL A 50 1.43 -3.60 -15.81
C VAL A 50 0.22 -3.33 -14.93
N ALA A 51 -0.85 -2.75 -15.50
CA ALA A 51 -2.07 -2.44 -14.76
C ALA A 51 -2.73 -3.70 -14.17
N VAL A 52 -2.84 -4.78 -14.96
CA VAL A 52 -3.38 -6.06 -14.51
C VAL A 52 -2.51 -6.68 -13.41
N ALA A 53 -1.19 -6.72 -13.60
CA ALA A 53 -0.26 -7.28 -12.63
C ALA A 53 -0.32 -6.54 -11.29
N VAL A 54 -0.33 -5.20 -11.31
CA VAL A 54 -0.46 -4.36 -10.12
C VAL A 54 -1.82 -4.58 -9.44
N GLY A 55 -2.91 -4.56 -10.20
CA GLY A 55 -4.25 -4.78 -9.66
C GLY A 55 -4.40 -6.15 -9.01
N THR A 56 -3.89 -7.20 -9.65
CA THR A 56 -3.89 -8.56 -9.12
C THR A 56 -3.05 -8.67 -7.84
N TYR A 57 -1.84 -8.06 -7.82
CA TYR A 57 -1.01 -8.04 -6.64
C TYR A 57 -1.70 -7.35 -5.46
N ILE A 58 -2.26 -6.16 -5.66
CA ILE A 58 -2.95 -5.41 -4.61
C ILE A 58 -4.15 -6.20 -4.08
N SER A 59 -4.92 -6.82 -4.97
CA SER A 59 -6.06 -7.66 -4.60
C SER A 59 -5.64 -8.86 -3.74
N ALA A 60 -4.54 -9.51 -4.08
CA ALA A 60 -3.98 -10.60 -3.29
C ALA A 60 -3.42 -10.10 -1.95
N ALA A 61 -2.62 -9.03 -1.97
CA ALA A 61 -1.97 -8.45 -0.79
C ALA A 61 -2.99 -7.98 0.26
N TYR A 62 -4.15 -7.55 -0.17
CA TYR A 62 -5.26 -7.18 0.70
C TYR A 62 -5.67 -8.31 1.65
N TRP A 63 -5.51 -9.56 1.23
CA TRP A 63 -5.90 -10.75 1.99
C TRP A 63 -4.76 -11.37 2.79
N PHE A 64 -3.54 -11.37 2.27
CA PHE A 64 -2.42 -12.03 2.96
C PHE A 64 -1.61 -11.11 3.87
N THR A 65 -1.81 -9.78 3.81
CA THR A 65 -1.09 -8.84 4.67
C THR A 65 -1.92 -8.44 5.90
N ALA A 66 -1.30 -8.43 7.07
CA ALA A 66 -1.96 -8.01 8.32
C ALA A 66 -2.41 -6.54 8.29
N SER A 67 -1.76 -5.72 7.48
CA SER A 67 -2.08 -4.30 7.30
C SER A 67 -3.18 -4.03 6.28
N THR A 68 -3.66 -5.05 5.54
CA THR A 68 -4.53 -4.89 4.36
C THR A 68 -3.89 -4.09 3.22
N SER A 69 -2.58 -4.15 3.12
CA SER A 69 -1.76 -3.56 2.05
C SER A 69 -2.09 -2.09 1.76
N PHE A 70 -1.65 -1.20 2.63
CA PHE A 70 -1.68 0.24 2.32
C PHE A 70 -0.70 0.55 1.19
N ALA A 71 0.53 0.04 1.30
CA ALA A 71 1.59 0.09 0.29
C ALA A 71 1.84 1.49 -0.34
N ASN A 72 1.20 2.52 0.18
CA ASN A 72 1.26 3.89 -0.34
C ASN A 72 0.85 4.90 0.75
N PRO A 73 1.67 5.89 1.09
CA PRO A 73 1.35 6.90 2.09
C PRO A 73 0.06 7.69 1.80
N ALA A 74 -0.24 7.96 0.54
CA ALA A 74 -1.46 8.66 0.15
C ALA A 74 -2.72 7.83 0.43
N VAL A 75 -2.65 6.52 0.22
CA VAL A 75 -3.73 5.57 0.56
C VAL A 75 -3.92 5.52 2.06
N THR A 76 -2.83 5.52 2.84
CA THR A 76 -2.87 5.56 4.31
C THR A 76 -3.62 6.80 4.81
N LEU A 77 -3.30 7.98 4.27
CA LEU A 77 -4.01 9.22 4.58
C LEU A 77 -5.49 9.16 4.20
N ALA A 78 -5.82 8.65 3.02
CA ALA A 78 -7.21 8.55 2.58
C ALA A 78 -8.04 7.62 3.46
N ARG A 79 -7.46 6.53 3.96
CA ARG A 79 -8.14 5.55 4.80
C ARG A 79 -8.36 6.01 6.25
N CYS A 80 -7.68 7.04 6.73
CA CYS A 80 -7.98 7.62 8.04
C CYS A 80 -9.29 8.42 8.07
N LEU A 81 -9.82 8.76 6.90
CA LEU A 81 -11.07 9.51 6.73
C LEU A 81 -12.31 8.61 6.59
N SER A 82 -12.18 7.31 6.86
CA SER A 82 -13.29 6.36 6.77
C SER A 82 -13.11 5.22 7.78
N ASP A 83 -14.10 5.04 8.68
CA ASP A 83 -14.08 3.97 9.69
C ASP A 83 -14.66 2.68 9.12
N THR A 84 -13.89 2.04 8.26
CA THR A 84 -14.21 0.77 7.60
C THR A 84 -13.18 -0.29 7.98
N PHE A 85 -13.39 -1.53 7.53
CA PHE A 85 -12.45 -2.62 7.74
C PHE A 85 -11.00 -2.24 7.35
N THR A 86 -10.83 -1.37 6.36
CA THR A 86 -9.53 -0.89 5.91
C THR A 86 -9.10 0.43 6.52
N GLY A 87 -9.87 0.96 7.45
CA GLY A 87 -9.57 2.21 8.14
C GLY A 87 -8.31 2.12 8.99
N ILE A 88 -7.76 3.28 9.32
CA ILE A 88 -6.62 3.44 10.22
C ILE A 88 -6.82 4.70 11.05
N ARG A 89 -6.50 4.66 12.34
CA ARG A 89 -6.54 5.85 13.17
C ARG A 89 -5.55 6.90 12.66
N PRO A 90 -5.92 8.20 12.67
CA PRO A 90 -5.01 9.27 12.25
C PRO A 90 -3.66 9.27 12.97
N THR A 91 -3.63 8.85 14.24
CA THR A 91 -2.40 8.74 15.04
C THR A 91 -1.44 7.66 14.54
N ASP A 92 -1.95 6.63 13.86
CA ASP A 92 -1.16 5.47 13.41
C ASP A 92 -0.63 5.66 11.98
N VAL A 93 -1.09 6.70 11.28
CA VAL A 93 -0.72 7.00 9.88
C VAL A 93 0.79 7.12 9.69
N PHE A 94 1.47 7.86 10.57
CA PHE A 94 2.91 8.04 10.46
C PHE A 94 3.68 6.73 10.66
N GLY A 95 3.25 5.90 11.59
CA GLY A 95 3.85 4.59 11.85
C GLY A 95 3.82 3.68 10.63
N LEU A 96 2.68 3.59 9.93
CA LEU A 96 2.51 2.73 8.76
C LEU A 96 3.07 3.31 7.47
N SER A 97 3.15 4.63 7.32
CA SER A 97 3.74 5.26 6.14
C SER A 97 5.28 5.15 6.11
N TRP A 98 5.92 5.06 7.26
CA TRP A 98 7.39 4.94 7.37
C TRP A 98 7.94 3.65 6.74
N PRO A 99 7.44 2.44 7.04
CA PRO A 99 7.91 1.21 6.40
C PRO A 99 7.70 1.19 4.89
N SER A 100 6.59 1.75 4.40
CA SER A 100 6.31 1.85 2.96
C SER A 100 7.34 2.72 2.24
N SER A 101 7.74 3.84 2.84
CA SER A 101 8.77 4.73 2.27
C SER A 101 10.15 4.09 2.29
N GLN A 102 10.50 3.34 3.33
CA GLN A 102 11.77 2.61 3.44
C GLN A 102 11.85 1.49 2.39
N ALA A 103 10.79 0.71 2.21
CA ALA A 103 10.74 -0.32 1.18
C ALA A 103 10.91 0.27 -0.22
N LEU A 104 10.27 1.40 -0.52
CA LEU A 104 10.41 2.11 -1.78
C LEU A 104 11.85 2.58 -2.01
N SER A 105 12.47 3.19 -0.99
CA SER A 105 13.85 3.68 -1.09
C SER A 105 14.85 2.56 -1.32
N LEU A 106 14.74 1.46 -0.58
CA LEU A 106 15.59 0.28 -0.76
C LEU A 106 15.45 -0.29 -2.18
N GLN A 107 14.24 -0.37 -2.68
CA GLN A 107 13.99 -0.94 -3.99
C GLN A 107 14.50 -0.08 -5.13
N LEU A 108 14.34 1.25 -5.05
CA LEU A 108 14.91 2.18 -6.00
C LEU A 108 16.44 2.10 -6.01
N PHE A 109 17.07 1.87 -4.85
CA PHE A 109 18.51 1.69 -4.75
C PHE A 109 18.97 0.38 -5.41
N PHE A 110 18.32 -0.75 -5.08
CA PHE A 110 18.69 -2.05 -5.64
C PHE A 110 18.40 -2.16 -7.14
N PHE A 111 17.22 -1.75 -7.60
CA PHE A 111 16.87 -1.86 -9.03
C PHE A 111 17.50 -0.77 -9.88
N GLY A 112 17.75 0.43 -9.34
CA GLY A 112 18.53 1.46 -10.02
C GLY A 112 19.98 1.05 -10.25
N GLY A 113 20.57 0.28 -9.32
CA GLY A 113 21.90 -0.33 -9.47
C GLY A 113 21.91 -1.46 -10.53
N LEU A 114 20.91 -2.34 -10.48
CA LEU A 114 20.78 -3.44 -11.46
C LEU A 114 20.51 -2.93 -12.90
N CYS A 115 19.69 -1.90 -13.05
CA CYS A 115 19.41 -1.32 -14.38
C CYS A 115 20.67 -0.72 -15.04
N ARG A 116 21.64 -0.23 -14.25
CA ARG A 116 22.93 0.26 -14.74
C ARG A 116 23.89 -0.84 -15.17
N LEU A 117 23.68 -2.08 -14.72
CA LEU A 117 24.50 -3.24 -15.09
C LEU A 117 23.99 -3.97 -16.34
N TRP A 118 22.80 -3.61 -16.84
CA TRP A 118 22.13 -4.26 -17.98
C TRP A 118 21.96 -3.34 -19.21
N ILE A 119 22.52 -2.15 -19.18
CA ILE A 119 22.69 -1.23 -20.33
C ILE A 119 24.18 -1.14 -20.67
#